data_59bebeb5c090379a09e507302044bbf3
#
_entry.id   59bebeb5c090379a09e507302044bbf3
#
_cell.length_a   1.000
_cell.length_b   1.000
_cell.length_c   1.000
_cell.angle_alpha   90.00
_cell.angle_beta   90.00
_cell.angle_gamma   90.00
#
_symmetry.space_group_name_H-M   'P 1'
#
loop_
_entity.id
_entity.type
_entity.pdbx_description
1 polymer ?
#
loop_
_entity_poly.entity_id
_entity_poly.type
_entity_poly.pdbx_seq_one_letter_code
_entity_poly.pdbx_strand_id
1 'polypeptide(L)'
;MLLFTVVLIFCAFYILAAGESEQIVWQRDEKKVAITFDDGPDAKTTALLLDGLKARKVRATFFVIGEKAEQNPELICRMSEEGHLIGNHTYSHVQLNMLSNSQACSQVKSANDVIKEITGQEVIYLRPPFGEWDHKKDCPQNMIAVYWDVDPLDWKRTDTKQIAADILRQVKPGDIILLHDIYKTSVQAAFIVIDELQRQGYEFVTVEELLFA
;
A
#
# COMPACT_ATOMS: atom_id res chain seq x y z
N MET A 1 -12.33 39.16 -58.28
CA MET A 1 -11.18 39.38 -57.37
C MET A 1 -11.55 39.24 -55.88
N LEU A 2 -12.74 38.75 -55.54
CA LEU A 2 -13.21 38.62 -54.13
C LEU A 2 -13.22 37.17 -53.58
N LEU A 3 -12.98 36.16 -54.45
CA LEU A 3 -13.08 34.74 -54.07
C LEU A 3 -11.73 34.14 -53.54
N PHE A 4 -10.60 34.83 -53.85
CA PHE A 4 -9.26 34.32 -53.43
C PHE A 4 -8.86 34.77 -52.02
N THR A 5 -9.44 35.85 -51.50
CA THR A 5 -9.13 36.34 -50.15
C THR A 5 -9.83 35.58 -49.02
N VAL A 6 -10.95 34.92 -49.29
CA VAL A 6 -11.71 34.18 -48.26
C VAL A 6 -11.07 32.82 -47.97
N VAL A 7 -10.43 32.17 -48.96
CA VAL A 7 -9.77 30.88 -48.80
C VAL A 7 -8.48 30.97 -47.98
N LEU A 8 -7.76 32.08 -48.07
CA LEU A 8 -6.52 32.27 -47.29
C LEU A 8 -6.78 32.57 -45.80
N ILE A 9 -7.92 33.15 -45.46
CA ILE A 9 -8.28 33.45 -44.08
C ILE A 9 -8.73 32.14 -43.36
N PHE A 10 -9.39 31.20 -44.05
CA PHE A 10 -9.76 29.91 -43.48
C PHE A 10 -8.58 28.96 -43.30
N CYS A 11 -7.54 29.01 -44.16
CA CYS A 11 -6.34 28.23 -43.97
C CYS A 11 -5.47 28.74 -42.82
N ALA A 12 -5.45 30.07 -42.57
CA ALA A 12 -4.69 30.65 -41.45
C ALA A 12 -5.31 30.29 -40.08
N PHE A 13 -6.64 30.18 -39.99
CA PHE A 13 -7.30 29.76 -38.76
C PHE A 13 -7.15 28.27 -38.48
N TYR A 14 -6.97 27.41 -39.47
CA TYR A 14 -6.76 25.97 -39.28
C TYR A 14 -5.32 25.63 -38.87
N ILE A 15 -4.33 26.47 -39.16
CA ILE A 15 -2.94 26.27 -38.80
C ILE A 15 -2.64 26.75 -37.36
N LEU A 16 -3.47 27.65 -36.81
CA LEU A 16 -3.33 28.15 -35.42
C LEU A 16 -4.02 27.24 -34.37
N ALA A 17 -4.85 26.29 -34.79
CA ALA A 17 -5.53 25.33 -33.90
C ALA A 17 -4.80 24.00 -33.74
N ALA A 18 -3.64 23.80 -34.39
CA ALA A 18 -2.90 22.53 -34.37
C ALA A 18 -1.60 22.59 -33.54
N GLY A 19 -1.51 23.49 -32.56
CA GLY A 19 -0.25 23.76 -31.88
C GLY A 19 -0.25 23.77 -30.36
N GLU A 20 -1.29 23.33 -29.71
CA GLU A 20 -1.22 23.01 -28.27
C GLU A 20 -1.48 21.55 -28.07
N SER A 21 -0.41 20.73 -28.16
CA SER A 21 -0.40 19.46 -27.46
C SER A 21 -0.46 19.83 -25.97
N GLU A 22 -1.63 19.70 -25.34
CA GLU A 22 -1.71 19.59 -23.89
C GLU A 22 -0.75 18.48 -23.49
N GLN A 23 0.44 18.84 -23.08
CA GLN A 23 1.24 17.94 -22.29
C GLN A 23 0.42 17.74 -21.01
N ILE A 24 -0.19 16.57 -20.88
CA ILE A 24 -0.70 16.10 -19.61
C ILE A 24 0.54 15.97 -18.73
N VAL A 25 0.90 17.07 -18.09
CA VAL A 25 1.85 17.07 -16.99
C VAL A 25 1.11 16.34 -15.87
N TRP A 26 1.47 15.08 -15.68
CA TRP A 26 1.08 14.37 -14.48
C TRP A 26 1.67 15.16 -13.32
N GLN A 27 0.87 16.04 -12.74
CA GLN A 27 1.22 16.79 -11.55
C GLN A 27 1.26 15.77 -10.38
N ARG A 28 2.43 15.20 -10.14
CA ARG A 28 2.77 14.51 -8.89
C ARG A 28 2.98 15.52 -7.76
N ASP A 29 2.08 16.51 -7.65
CA ASP A 29 2.21 17.56 -6.63
C ASP A 29 1.52 17.19 -5.31
N GLU A 30 0.80 16.08 -5.27
CA GLU A 30 0.23 15.59 -4.03
C GLU A 30 1.26 14.74 -3.29
N LYS A 31 1.66 15.21 -2.10
CA LYS A 31 2.56 14.47 -1.20
C LYS A 31 1.80 13.31 -0.54
N LYS A 32 1.37 12.34 -1.33
CA LYS A 32 0.75 11.10 -0.85
C LYS A 32 1.80 10.03 -0.58
N VAL A 33 1.57 9.22 0.45
CA VAL A 33 2.42 8.09 0.83
C VAL A 33 1.56 7.00 1.44
N ALA A 34 1.91 5.73 1.20
CA ALA A 34 1.27 4.61 1.87
C ALA A 34 2.18 4.05 2.97
N ILE A 35 1.69 3.99 4.20
CA ILE A 35 2.36 3.25 5.28
C ILE A 35 1.73 1.87 5.38
N THR A 36 2.57 0.83 5.37
CA THR A 36 2.11 -0.55 5.34
C THR A 36 2.75 -1.38 6.44
N PHE A 37 2.01 -2.37 6.94
CA PHE A 37 2.44 -3.22 8.03
C PHE A 37 2.24 -4.68 7.67
N ASP A 38 3.29 -5.49 7.83
CA ASP A 38 3.31 -6.92 7.56
C ASP A 38 3.33 -7.73 8.85
N ASP A 39 3.07 -9.03 8.73
CA ASP A 39 3.19 -10.05 9.77
C ASP A 39 2.14 -10.05 10.89
N GLY A 40 1.28 -9.06 10.98
CA GLY A 40 0.21 -9.02 11.98
C GLY A 40 -0.99 -9.94 11.68
N PRO A 41 -2.02 -9.83 12.52
CA PRO A 41 -2.08 -9.02 13.74
C PRO A 41 -1.39 -9.66 14.95
N ASP A 42 -0.92 -8.81 15.87
CA ASP A 42 -0.53 -9.18 17.23
C ASP A 42 -1.45 -8.50 18.24
N ALA A 43 -1.94 -9.24 19.23
CA ALA A 43 -2.96 -8.78 20.16
C ALA A 43 -2.58 -7.49 20.93
N LYS A 44 -1.29 -7.21 21.13
CA LYS A 44 -0.82 -6.05 21.90
C LYS A 44 -0.31 -4.93 21.00
N THR A 45 0.58 -5.25 20.08
CA THR A 45 1.28 -4.24 19.27
C THR A 45 0.39 -3.72 18.15
N THR A 46 -0.39 -4.57 17.49
CA THR A 46 -1.35 -4.13 16.47
C THR A 46 -2.48 -3.30 17.10
N ALA A 47 -2.99 -3.68 18.27
CA ALA A 47 -3.99 -2.88 18.98
C ALA A 47 -3.46 -1.47 19.31
N LEU A 48 -2.22 -1.38 19.83
CA LEU A 48 -1.54 -0.10 20.08
C LEU A 48 -1.36 0.72 18.80
N LEU A 49 -1.01 0.07 17.69
CA LEU A 49 -0.85 0.73 16.39
C LEU A 49 -2.16 1.34 15.92
N LEU A 50 -3.26 0.58 15.96
CA LEU A 50 -4.59 1.06 15.56
C LEU A 50 -5.04 2.27 16.40
N ASP A 51 -4.82 2.25 17.73
CA ASP A 51 -5.09 3.41 18.60
C ASP A 51 -4.32 4.65 18.14
N GLY A 52 -3.04 4.47 17.82
CA GLY A 52 -2.16 5.56 17.38
C GLY A 52 -2.52 6.10 15.99
N LEU A 53 -2.90 5.24 15.04
CA LEU A 53 -3.36 5.62 13.71
C LEU A 53 -4.68 6.40 13.78
N LYS A 54 -5.63 5.91 14.58
CA LYS A 54 -6.92 6.60 14.83
C LYS A 54 -6.73 7.99 15.40
N ALA A 55 -5.87 8.13 16.43
CA ALA A 55 -5.56 9.42 17.04
C ALA A 55 -4.97 10.43 16.04
N ARG A 56 -4.25 9.97 15.03
CA ARG A 56 -3.62 10.76 13.96
C ARG A 56 -4.49 10.91 12.72
N LYS A 57 -5.65 10.25 12.68
CA LYS A 57 -6.56 10.20 11.53
C LYS A 57 -5.87 9.68 10.27
N VAL A 58 -5.03 8.66 10.42
CA VAL A 58 -4.27 8.04 9.34
C VAL A 58 -4.86 6.69 9.01
N ARG A 59 -5.09 6.43 7.72
CA ARG A 59 -5.38 5.10 7.20
C ARG A 59 -4.08 4.46 6.71
N ALA A 60 -3.99 3.15 6.86
CA ALA A 60 -2.83 2.35 6.50
C ALA A 60 -3.25 1.09 5.75
N THR A 61 -2.29 0.33 5.26
CA THR A 61 -2.54 -1.00 4.69
C THR A 61 -1.85 -2.06 5.54
N PHE A 62 -2.59 -3.11 5.88
CA PHE A 62 -2.10 -4.24 6.67
C PHE A 62 -2.07 -5.49 5.80
N PHE A 63 -0.89 -6.08 5.58
CA PHE A 63 -0.74 -7.39 4.95
C PHE A 63 -0.68 -8.44 6.05
N VAL A 64 -1.82 -9.07 6.30
CA VAL A 64 -2.00 -9.94 7.46
C VAL A 64 -1.74 -11.41 7.15
N ILE A 65 -1.16 -12.11 8.12
CA ILE A 65 -1.01 -13.57 8.08
C ILE A 65 -2.35 -14.22 8.45
N GLY A 66 -2.86 -15.10 7.59
CA GLY A 66 -4.19 -15.72 7.77
C GLY A 66 -4.36 -16.42 9.11
N GLU A 67 -3.38 -17.20 9.54
CA GLU A 67 -3.40 -17.90 10.85
C GLU A 67 -3.50 -16.91 12.01
N LYS A 68 -2.86 -15.75 11.93
CA LYS A 68 -2.94 -14.71 12.96
C LYS A 68 -4.26 -13.92 12.90
N ALA A 69 -4.79 -13.73 11.71
CA ALA A 69 -6.11 -13.13 11.52
C ALA A 69 -7.21 -13.99 12.15
N GLU A 70 -7.14 -15.32 11.96
CA GLU A 70 -8.04 -16.28 12.58
C GLU A 70 -7.97 -16.28 14.12
N GLN A 71 -6.78 -16.05 14.68
CA GLN A 71 -6.56 -15.97 16.12
C GLN A 71 -6.98 -14.61 16.74
N ASN A 72 -7.13 -13.56 15.95
CA ASN A 72 -7.44 -12.20 16.41
C ASN A 72 -8.50 -11.54 15.52
N PRO A 73 -9.67 -12.13 15.33
CA PRO A 73 -10.69 -11.64 14.39
C PRO A 73 -11.19 -10.24 14.75
N GLU A 74 -11.19 -9.88 16.03
CA GLU A 74 -11.59 -8.56 16.50
C GLU A 74 -10.66 -7.44 15.99
N LEU A 75 -9.36 -7.71 15.83
CA LEU A 75 -8.42 -6.74 15.25
C LEU A 75 -8.63 -6.58 13.76
N ILE A 76 -8.95 -7.65 13.05
CA ILE A 76 -9.27 -7.63 11.62
C ILE A 76 -10.57 -6.85 11.37
N CYS A 77 -11.63 -7.09 12.18
CA CYS A 77 -12.86 -6.29 12.15
C CYS A 77 -12.54 -4.81 12.37
N ARG A 78 -11.74 -4.50 13.39
CA ARG A 78 -11.36 -3.13 13.74
C ARG A 78 -10.58 -2.45 12.62
N MET A 79 -9.62 -3.13 11.96
CA MET A 79 -8.91 -2.60 10.79
C MET A 79 -9.90 -2.18 9.70
N SER A 80 -10.86 -3.06 9.38
CA SER A 80 -11.88 -2.80 8.36
C SER A 80 -12.80 -1.63 8.74
N GLU A 81 -13.30 -1.60 9.98
CA GLU A 81 -14.20 -0.56 10.47
C GLU A 81 -13.54 0.82 10.57
N GLU A 82 -12.24 0.88 10.84
CA GLU A 82 -11.46 2.13 10.90
C GLU A 82 -10.96 2.57 9.50
N GLY A 83 -11.34 1.84 8.43
CA GLY A 83 -11.08 2.21 7.03
C GLY A 83 -9.67 1.91 6.56
N HIS A 84 -8.96 1.01 7.22
CA HIS A 84 -7.69 0.50 6.74
C HIS A 84 -7.90 -0.52 5.61
N LEU A 85 -6.93 -0.62 4.69
CA LEU A 85 -6.92 -1.66 3.69
C LEU A 85 -6.29 -2.92 4.28
N ILE A 86 -6.94 -4.07 4.05
CA ILE A 86 -6.42 -5.36 4.46
C ILE A 86 -5.98 -6.13 3.23
N GLY A 87 -4.72 -6.53 3.20
CA GLY A 87 -4.12 -7.38 2.18
C GLY A 87 -3.70 -8.73 2.75
N ASN A 88 -3.35 -9.63 1.87
CA ASN A 88 -2.95 -11.00 2.16
C ASN A 88 -1.42 -11.10 2.32
N HIS A 89 -0.96 -11.79 3.38
CA HIS A 89 0.46 -12.12 3.58
C HIS A 89 0.68 -13.63 3.70
N THR A 90 -0.09 -14.43 2.93
CA THR A 90 -0.24 -15.88 3.00
C THR A 90 -0.88 -16.37 4.32
N TYR A 91 -1.23 -17.65 4.37
CA TYR A 91 -1.88 -18.18 5.57
C TYR A 91 -0.89 -18.40 6.73
N SER A 92 0.32 -18.92 6.46
CA SER A 92 1.33 -19.25 7.47
C SER A 92 2.71 -18.67 7.19
N HIS A 93 2.80 -17.52 6.52
CA HIS A 93 4.05 -16.79 6.22
C HIS A 93 5.11 -17.64 5.52
N VAL A 94 4.71 -18.38 4.50
CA VAL A 94 5.61 -19.27 3.75
C VAL A 94 6.25 -18.60 2.56
N GLN A 95 7.46 -18.98 2.22
CA GLN A 95 8.14 -18.55 1.00
C GLN A 95 7.48 -19.23 -0.21
N LEU A 96 6.64 -18.47 -0.93
CA LEU A 96 5.78 -19.02 -2.00
C LEU A 96 6.57 -19.69 -3.13
N ASN A 97 7.77 -19.21 -3.43
CA ASN A 97 8.62 -19.76 -4.49
C ASN A 97 9.10 -21.19 -4.20
N MET A 98 9.16 -21.58 -2.93
CA MET A 98 9.58 -22.92 -2.50
C MET A 98 8.46 -23.95 -2.56
N LEU A 99 7.24 -23.54 -2.84
CA LEU A 99 6.05 -24.38 -2.88
C LEU A 99 5.68 -24.78 -4.32
N SER A 100 4.96 -25.89 -4.47
CA SER A 100 4.25 -26.17 -5.73
C SER A 100 3.15 -25.13 -5.99
N ASN A 101 2.68 -24.98 -7.24
CA ASN A 101 1.61 -24.05 -7.57
C ASN A 101 0.36 -24.26 -6.72
N SER A 102 -0.07 -25.51 -6.55
CA SER A 102 -1.26 -25.83 -5.75
C SER A 102 -1.10 -25.45 -4.28
N GLN A 103 0.08 -25.68 -3.70
CA GLN A 103 0.37 -25.31 -2.32
C GLN A 103 0.43 -23.79 -2.14
N ALA A 104 1.10 -23.08 -3.05
CA ALA A 104 1.16 -21.62 -3.02
C ALA A 104 -0.25 -21.00 -3.12
N CYS A 105 -1.06 -21.49 -4.07
CA CYS A 105 -2.43 -21.03 -4.24
C CYS A 105 -3.32 -21.36 -3.03
N SER A 106 -3.11 -22.51 -2.37
CA SER A 106 -3.82 -22.86 -1.13
C SER A 106 -3.48 -21.88 -0.01
N GLN A 107 -2.22 -21.47 0.14
CA GLN A 107 -1.77 -20.49 1.14
C GLN A 107 -2.44 -19.13 0.95
N VAL A 108 -2.49 -18.66 -0.30
CA VAL A 108 -3.17 -17.39 -0.64
C VAL A 108 -4.68 -17.50 -0.43
N LYS A 109 -5.29 -18.58 -0.93
CA LYS A 109 -6.75 -18.78 -0.80
C LYS A 109 -7.18 -18.87 0.66
N SER A 110 -6.49 -19.66 1.49
CA SER A 110 -6.86 -19.82 2.90
C SER A 110 -6.81 -18.50 3.67
N ALA A 111 -5.81 -17.64 3.42
CA ALA A 111 -5.77 -16.32 4.05
C ALA A 111 -6.92 -15.42 3.57
N ASN A 112 -7.23 -15.43 2.25
CA ASN A 112 -8.37 -14.67 1.71
C ASN A 112 -9.70 -15.13 2.32
N ASP A 113 -9.90 -16.45 2.43
CA ASP A 113 -11.15 -17.02 2.99
C ASP A 113 -11.34 -16.55 4.45
N VAL A 114 -10.30 -16.59 5.28
CA VAL A 114 -10.35 -16.10 6.67
C VAL A 114 -10.68 -14.61 6.74
N ILE A 115 -9.97 -13.78 5.98
CA ILE A 115 -10.21 -12.33 6.01
C ILE A 115 -11.63 -12.02 5.53
N LYS A 116 -12.09 -12.68 4.46
CA LYS A 116 -13.44 -12.51 3.93
C LYS A 116 -14.51 -12.99 4.91
N GLU A 117 -14.30 -14.10 5.60
CA GLU A 117 -15.23 -14.60 6.62
C GLU A 117 -15.41 -13.57 7.75
N ILE A 118 -14.32 -12.92 8.17
CA ILE A 118 -14.35 -11.94 9.26
C ILE A 118 -14.94 -10.59 8.81
N THR A 119 -14.56 -10.10 7.62
CA THR A 119 -14.88 -8.72 7.18
C THR A 119 -16.02 -8.63 6.17
N GLY A 120 -16.35 -9.74 5.51
CA GLY A 120 -17.25 -9.75 4.35
C GLY A 120 -16.64 -9.17 3.08
N GLN A 121 -15.37 -8.73 3.08
CA GLN A 121 -14.70 -8.08 1.97
C GLN A 121 -13.81 -9.04 1.18
N GLU A 122 -13.77 -8.86 -0.15
CA GLU A 122 -12.81 -9.57 -1.01
C GLU A 122 -11.40 -8.97 -0.85
N VAL A 123 -10.39 -9.84 -0.77
CA VAL A 123 -8.99 -9.44 -0.71
C VAL A 123 -8.37 -9.64 -2.08
N ILE A 124 -7.85 -8.55 -2.66
CA ILE A 124 -7.20 -8.58 -3.98
C ILE A 124 -5.72 -8.18 -3.95
N TYR A 125 -5.24 -7.65 -2.84
CA TYR A 125 -3.84 -7.26 -2.66
C TYR A 125 -3.08 -8.34 -1.90
N LEU A 126 -1.93 -8.73 -2.44
CA LEU A 126 -1.02 -9.71 -1.84
C LEU A 126 0.36 -9.08 -1.69
N ARG A 127 0.93 -9.15 -0.50
CA ARG A 127 2.37 -8.97 -0.35
C ARG A 127 2.98 -10.35 -0.10
N PRO A 128 3.79 -10.86 -1.02
CA PRO A 128 4.42 -12.17 -0.82
C PRO A 128 5.47 -12.08 0.30
N PRO A 129 5.50 -13.03 1.24
CA PRO A 129 6.56 -13.11 2.24
C PRO A 129 7.95 -13.05 1.60
N PHE A 130 8.87 -12.33 2.24
CA PHE A 130 10.25 -12.10 1.76
C PHE A 130 10.36 -11.32 0.45
N GLY A 131 9.25 -10.77 -0.08
CA GLY A 131 9.22 -10.10 -1.39
C GLY A 131 9.36 -11.05 -2.58
N GLU A 132 9.19 -12.36 -2.39
CA GLU A 132 9.45 -13.37 -3.40
C GLU A 132 8.15 -13.96 -3.98
N TRP A 133 7.87 -13.61 -5.23
CA TRP A 133 6.75 -14.15 -5.99
C TRP A 133 7.16 -14.50 -7.42
N ASP A 134 7.01 -15.76 -7.81
CA ASP A 134 7.12 -16.17 -9.20
C ASP A 134 5.79 -15.96 -9.92
N HIS A 135 5.72 -14.93 -10.77
CA HIS A 135 4.53 -14.59 -11.57
C HIS A 135 4.07 -15.71 -12.52
N LYS A 136 4.86 -16.78 -12.71
CA LYS A 136 4.46 -17.96 -13.46
C LYS A 136 3.54 -18.89 -12.66
N LYS A 137 3.38 -18.63 -11.38
CA LYS A 137 2.45 -19.38 -10.52
C LYS A 137 1.06 -18.80 -10.69
N ASP A 138 0.31 -19.35 -11.64
CA ASP A 138 -1.10 -19.00 -11.87
C ASP A 138 -1.95 -19.46 -10.67
N CYS A 139 -2.23 -18.52 -9.78
CA CYS A 139 -3.29 -18.71 -8.79
C CYS A 139 -4.61 -18.18 -9.36
N PRO A 140 -5.73 -18.90 -9.20
CA PRO A 140 -7.03 -18.48 -9.71
C PRO A 140 -7.56 -17.18 -9.11
N GLN A 141 -6.97 -16.74 -8.00
CA GLN A 141 -7.27 -15.44 -7.41
C GLN A 141 -6.44 -14.39 -8.16
N ASN A 142 -7.08 -13.49 -8.86
CA ASN A 142 -6.48 -12.35 -9.54
C ASN A 142 -5.88 -11.38 -8.50
N MET A 143 -4.76 -11.78 -7.87
CA MET A 143 -4.10 -10.99 -6.84
C MET A 143 -3.17 -9.96 -7.45
N ILE A 144 -3.20 -8.75 -6.92
CA ILE A 144 -2.25 -7.69 -7.22
C ILE A 144 -1.12 -7.77 -6.21
N ALA A 145 0.08 -8.12 -6.70
CA ALA A 145 1.27 -8.15 -5.84
C ALA A 145 1.72 -6.71 -5.51
N VAL A 146 1.89 -6.42 -4.22
CA VAL A 146 2.33 -5.12 -3.71
C VAL A 146 3.66 -5.26 -3.03
N TYR A 147 4.64 -4.50 -3.49
CA TYR A 147 5.96 -4.40 -2.90
C TYR A 147 6.10 -3.08 -2.13
N TRP A 148 7.33 -2.62 -1.92
CA TRP A 148 7.65 -1.41 -1.17
C TRP A 148 8.80 -0.64 -1.81
N ASP A 149 8.87 0.65 -1.50
CA ASP A 149 9.94 1.55 -1.94
C ASP A 149 10.92 1.82 -0.80
N VAL A 150 10.43 1.85 0.44
CA VAL A 150 11.23 2.14 1.64
C VAL A 150 11.16 0.97 2.62
N ASP A 151 12.31 0.32 2.87
CA ASP A 151 12.50 -0.72 3.87
C ASP A 151 13.57 -0.30 4.89
N PRO A 152 13.19 0.07 6.12
CA PRO A 152 14.15 0.43 7.16
C PRO A 152 14.79 -0.77 7.84
N LEU A 153 14.44 -2.00 7.46
CA LEU A 153 14.85 -3.24 8.11
C LEU A 153 14.50 -3.25 9.61
N ASP A 154 13.30 -2.81 9.97
CA ASP A 154 12.84 -2.64 11.35
C ASP A 154 12.83 -3.95 12.15
N TRP A 155 12.60 -5.07 11.48
CA TRP A 155 12.66 -6.41 12.06
C TRP A 155 14.05 -6.84 12.55
N LYS A 156 15.13 -6.17 12.09
CA LYS A 156 16.52 -6.38 12.53
C LYS A 156 16.98 -5.38 13.59
N ARG A 157 16.13 -4.41 13.95
CA ARG A 157 16.55 -3.24 14.73
C ARG A 157 15.72 -3.06 15.98
N THR A 158 16.33 -2.50 17.00
CA THR A 158 15.69 -2.20 18.27
C THR A 158 15.67 -0.71 18.61
N ASP A 159 16.29 0.13 17.79
CA ASP A 159 16.30 1.58 17.97
C ASP A 159 15.19 2.24 17.13
N THR A 160 14.11 2.59 17.80
CA THR A 160 12.95 3.29 17.24
C THR A 160 13.32 4.58 16.49
N LYS A 161 14.24 5.38 17.05
CA LYS A 161 14.62 6.66 16.42
C LYS A 161 15.44 6.45 15.16
N GLN A 162 16.29 5.43 15.14
CA GLN A 162 17.08 5.09 13.97
C GLN A 162 16.18 4.56 12.84
N ILE A 163 15.20 3.70 13.17
CA ILE A 163 14.20 3.21 12.20
C ILE A 163 13.46 4.40 11.57
N ALA A 164 12.94 5.31 12.40
CA ALA A 164 12.20 6.49 11.91
C ALA A 164 13.10 7.41 11.06
N ALA A 165 14.34 7.67 11.49
CA ALA A 165 15.27 8.52 10.74
C ALA A 165 15.65 7.95 9.39
N ASP A 166 15.79 6.61 9.29
CA ASP A 166 16.08 5.93 8.02
C ASP A 166 14.93 6.03 7.03
N ILE A 167 13.68 5.92 7.49
CA ILE A 167 12.49 6.16 6.66
C ILE A 167 12.44 7.61 6.18
N LEU A 168 12.51 8.57 7.11
CA LEU A 168 12.40 10.00 6.81
C LEU A 168 13.47 10.51 5.84
N ARG A 169 14.65 9.86 5.81
CA ARG A 169 15.72 10.21 4.87
C ARG A 169 15.45 9.72 3.45
N GLN A 170 14.69 8.66 3.27
CA GLN A 170 14.49 7.96 1.98
C GLN A 170 13.17 8.30 1.31
N VAL A 171 12.11 8.48 2.11
CA VAL A 171 10.73 8.59 1.63
C VAL A 171 10.52 9.78 0.69
N LYS A 172 9.77 9.53 -0.37
CA LYS A 172 9.35 10.50 -1.39
C LYS A 172 7.83 10.40 -1.62
N PRO A 173 7.20 11.41 -2.22
CA PRO A 173 5.81 11.31 -2.65
C PRO A 173 5.60 10.12 -3.59
N GLY A 174 4.57 9.34 -3.32
CA GLY A 174 4.23 8.13 -4.06
C GLY A 174 4.85 6.84 -3.53
N ASP A 175 5.68 6.90 -2.47
CA ASP A 175 6.33 5.72 -1.92
C ASP A 175 5.41 4.89 -1.01
N ILE A 176 5.67 3.60 -1.00
CA ILE A 176 5.11 2.61 -0.09
C ILE A 176 6.17 2.26 0.96
N ILE A 177 5.86 2.52 2.23
CA ILE A 177 6.75 2.25 3.37
C ILE A 177 6.40 0.89 3.97
N LEU A 178 7.41 0.01 4.13
CA LEU A 178 7.28 -1.27 4.81
C LEU A 178 7.66 -1.13 6.28
N LEU A 179 6.82 -1.64 7.16
CA LEU A 179 7.07 -1.88 8.57
C LEU A 179 6.39 -3.19 9.00
N HIS A 180 6.65 -3.61 10.24
CA HIS A 180 6.00 -4.80 10.83
C HIS A 180 5.32 -4.42 12.14
N ASP A 181 4.02 -4.71 12.26
CA ASP A 181 3.20 -4.31 13.42
C ASP A 181 3.36 -5.21 14.65
N ILE A 182 4.11 -6.28 14.51
CA ILE A 182 4.44 -7.21 15.60
C ILE A 182 5.59 -6.74 16.51
N TYR A 183 6.29 -5.67 16.13
CA TYR A 183 7.38 -5.10 16.93
C TYR A 183 7.00 -3.74 17.52
N LYS A 184 7.07 -3.62 18.85
CA LYS A 184 6.77 -2.34 19.53
C LYS A 184 7.66 -1.19 19.04
N THR A 185 8.91 -1.46 18.70
CA THR A 185 9.87 -0.48 18.17
C THR A 185 9.42 0.06 16.82
N SER A 186 8.89 -0.81 15.94
CA SER A 186 8.34 -0.44 14.63
C SER A 186 7.07 0.39 14.76
N VAL A 187 6.17 0.01 15.66
CA VAL A 187 4.95 0.78 15.96
C VAL A 187 5.30 2.19 16.46
N GLN A 188 6.27 2.31 17.36
CA GLN A 188 6.72 3.61 17.85
C GLN A 188 7.43 4.44 16.76
N ALA A 189 8.19 3.80 15.88
CA ALA A 189 8.84 4.46 14.75
C ALA A 189 7.77 4.97 13.74
N ALA A 190 6.73 4.18 13.48
CA ALA A 190 5.62 4.60 12.64
C ALA A 190 4.98 5.89 13.14
N PHE A 191 4.76 6.06 14.45
CA PHE A 191 4.19 7.29 14.99
C PHE A 191 5.10 8.50 14.78
N ILE A 192 6.42 8.35 14.97
CA ILE A 192 7.38 9.44 14.68
C ILE A 192 7.35 9.82 13.21
N VAL A 193 7.35 8.83 12.31
CA VAL A 193 7.31 9.04 10.87
C VAL A 193 6.01 9.74 10.44
N ILE A 194 4.86 9.27 10.95
CA ILE A 194 3.57 9.86 10.63
C ILE A 194 3.50 11.31 11.08
N ASP A 195 3.87 11.60 12.33
CA ASP A 195 3.82 12.95 12.89
C ASP A 195 4.72 13.91 12.08
N GLU A 196 5.92 13.48 11.70
CA GLU A 196 6.85 14.31 10.93
C GLU A 196 6.40 14.49 9.47
N LEU A 197 5.95 13.44 8.79
CA LEU A 197 5.49 13.55 7.39
C LEU A 197 4.19 14.38 7.28
N GLN A 198 3.26 14.26 8.24
CA GLN A 198 2.09 15.14 8.30
C GLN A 198 2.50 16.60 8.49
N ARG A 199 3.51 16.88 9.34
CA ARG A 199 4.07 18.24 9.51
C ARG A 199 4.69 18.79 8.22
N GLN A 200 5.24 17.90 7.37
CA GLN A 200 5.77 18.24 6.04
C GLN A 200 4.68 18.34 4.95
N GLY A 201 3.41 18.11 5.31
CA GLY A 201 2.28 18.19 4.40
C GLY A 201 2.03 16.93 3.57
N TYR A 202 2.52 15.76 4.02
CA TYR A 202 2.15 14.49 3.41
C TYR A 202 0.76 14.05 3.87
N GLU A 203 0.02 13.44 2.94
CA GLU A 203 -1.21 12.71 3.19
C GLU A 203 -0.92 11.21 3.20
N PHE A 204 -1.41 10.51 4.24
CA PHE A 204 -1.34 9.07 4.30
C PHE A 204 -2.59 8.46 3.69
N VAL A 205 -2.37 7.62 2.68
CA VAL A 205 -3.44 6.92 1.95
C VAL A 205 -3.21 5.40 2.00
N THR A 206 -4.24 4.62 1.68
CA THR A 206 -4.06 3.18 1.50
C THR A 206 -3.29 2.89 0.21
N VAL A 207 -2.74 1.67 0.08
CA VAL A 207 -2.08 1.25 -1.16
C VAL A 207 -3.05 1.34 -2.36
N GLU A 208 -4.31 0.98 -2.17
CA GLU A 208 -5.33 1.09 -3.22
C GLU A 208 -5.49 2.53 -3.71
N GLU A 209 -5.65 3.47 -2.79
CA GLU A 209 -5.77 4.90 -3.11
C GLU A 209 -4.49 5.46 -3.74
N LEU A 210 -3.32 4.93 -3.38
CA LEU A 210 -2.06 5.36 -3.96
C LEU A 210 -1.87 4.88 -5.40
N LEU A 211 -2.28 3.64 -5.69
CA LEU A 211 -2.09 3.01 -7.00
C LEU A 211 -3.13 3.45 -8.05
N PHE A 212 -4.31 3.87 -7.61
CA PHE A 212 -5.44 4.18 -8.49
C PHE A 212 -5.96 5.62 -8.32
N ALA A 213 -5.15 6.52 -7.75
CA ALA A 213 -5.44 7.95 -7.59
C ALA A 213 -5.33 8.72 -8.90
#